data_343de38bce19c08c664b62316f0ddae9
#
_entry.id   343de38bce19c08c664b62316f0ddae9
#
_cell.length_a   1.000
_cell.length_b   1.000
_cell.length_c   1.000
_cell.angle_alpha   90.00
_cell.angle_beta   90.00
_cell.angle_gamma   90.00
#
_symmetry.space_group_name_H-M   'P 1'
#
loop_
_entity.id
_entity.type
_entity.pdbx_description
1 polymer ?
#
loop_
_entity_poly.entity_id
_entity_poly.type
_entity_poly.pdbx_seq_one_letter_code
_entity_poly.pdbx_strand_id
1 'polypeptide(L)'
;NPMLNRATSQLYPPGSTFKTVVAAAALETGEYQTDTEIPAGSSYTLPGTVTQLTNAVSQADGSDGKITLEDAMAYSSNTAFAQLGVALGDDKVSSMAKKLGFDSPIAVDGSESTGTPWVSVASNFPTDASDDKLALASIGQGDTVVTPLQNALVAAAVANGGKVMRPTLVDRVRSSDLSVISQTKPQVLS
;
A
#
# COMPACT_ATOMS: atom_id res chain seq x y z
N ASN A 1 12.68 -9.09 21.05
CA ASN A 1 12.95 -10.52 20.80
C ASN A 1 13.77 -10.65 19.50
N PRO A 2 15.04 -11.10 19.56
CA PRO A 2 15.89 -11.23 18.37
C PRO A 2 15.42 -12.34 17.40
N MET A 3 14.59 -13.26 17.88
CA MET A 3 14.04 -14.37 17.07
C MET A 3 12.76 -14.01 16.34
N LEU A 4 12.20 -12.81 16.59
CA LEU A 4 10.99 -12.38 15.90
C LEU A 4 11.34 -11.88 14.49
N ASN A 5 10.75 -12.50 13.47
CA ASN A 5 10.85 -12.00 12.10
C ASN A 5 9.94 -10.77 11.92
N ARG A 6 10.53 -9.59 12.07
CA ARG A 6 9.76 -8.32 11.96
C ARG A 6 9.19 -8.09 10.58
N ALA A 7 9.83 -8.62 9.54
CA ALA A 7 9.38 -8.40 8.17
C ALA A 7 8.00 -9.03 7.89
N THR A 8 7.68 -10.12 8.58
CA THR A 8 6.46 -10.88 8.35
C THR A 8 5.50 -10.91 9.54
N SER A 9 5.98 -10.54 10.75
CA SER A 9 5.22 -10.77 11.99
C SER A 9 4.92 -9.50 12.78
N GLN A 10 5.36 -8.32 12.31
CA GLN A 10 5.05 -7.05 12.95
C GLN A 10 4.33 -6.10 11.98
N LEU A 11 3.39 -5.36 12.52
CA LEU A 11 2.60 -4.36 11.82
C LEU A 11 3.08 -2.95 12.20
N TYR A 12 3.20 -2.10 11.20
CA TYR A 12 3.60 -0.70 11.34
C TYR A 12 2.68 0.19 10.52
N PRO A 13 2.43 1.44 10.94
CA PRO A 13 1.81 2.42 10.06
C PRO A 13 2.70 2.63 8.81
N PRO A 14 2.16 2.46 7.59
CA PRO A 14 2.96 2.62 6.38
C PRO A 14 3.36 4.07 6.10
N GLY A 15 2.63 5.04 6.67
CA GLY A 15 2.82 6.44 6.37
C GLY A 15 2.66 6.72 4.87
N SER A 16 3.40 7.67 4.35
CA SER A 16 3.30 8.13 2.96
C SER A 16 3.52 7.06 1.88
N THR A 17 4.06 5.89 2.21
CA THR A 17 4.16 4.79 1.24
C THR A 17 2.78 4.26 0.82
N PHE A 18 1.76 4.41 1.67
CA PHE A 18 0.38 4.01 1.35
C PHE A 18 -0.25 4.90 0.27
N LYS A 19 0.23 6.12 0.06
CA LYS A 19 -0.23 7.00 -1.03
C LYS A 19 -0.11 6.36 -2.40
N THR A 20 0.83 5.42 -2.58
CA THR A 20 0.93 4.60 -3.80
C THR A 20 -0.33 3.78 -4.04
N VAL A 21 -0.93 3.23 -2.98
CA VAL A 21 -2.19 2.47 -3.06
C VAL A 21 -3.34 3.39 -3.46
N VAL A 22 -3.42 4.58 -2.84
CA VAL A 22 -4.47 5.58 -3.14
C VAL A 22 -4.34 6.12 -4.55
N ALA A 23 -3.11 6.41 -5.02
CA ALA A 23 -2.87 6.83 -6.39
C ALA A 23 -3.26 5.74 -7.41
N ALA A 24 -2.92 4.48 -7.12
CA ALA A 24 -3.32 3.36 -7.96
C ALA A 24 -4.85 3.21 -8.01
N ALA A 25 -5.55 3.38 -6.87
CA ALA A 25 -7.02 3.38 -6.82
C ALA A 25 -7.62 4.51 -7.68
N ALA A 26 -7.05 5.72 -7.60
CA ALA A 26 -7.50 6.85 -8.40
C ALA A 26 -7.34 6.59 -9.91
N LEU A 27 -6.13 6.18 -10.33
CA LEU A 27 -5.82 5.91 -11.73
C LEU A 27 -6.68 4.76 -12.31
N GLU A 28 -6.99 3.74 -11.50
CA GLU A 28 -7.82 2.60 -11.93
C GLU A 28 -9.27 3.01 -12.26
N THR A 29 -9.77 4.07 -11.67
CA THR A 29 -11.14 4.58 -12.00
C THR A 29 -11.23 5.06 -13.45
N GLY A 30 -10.12 5.45 -14.06
CA GLY A 30 -10.09 6.14 -15.36
C GLY A 30 -10.49 7.62 -15.30
N GLU A 31 -10.97 8.10 -14.15
CA GLU A 31 -11.36 9.50 -13.93
C GLU A 31 -10.15 10.40 -13.64
N TYR A 32 -9.04 9.81 -13.17
CA TYR A 32 -7.80 10.49 -12.82
C TYR A 32 -6.67 10.06 -13.76
N GLN A 33 -5.84 11.03 -14.12
CA GLN A 33 -4.59 10.85 -14.85
C GLN A 33 -3.45 11.46 -14.01
N THR A 34 -2.20 11.28 -14.40
CA THR A 34 -1.05 11.83 -13.67
C THR A 34 -1.06 13.36 -13.60
N ASP A 35 -1.57 14.00 -14.64
CA ASP A 35 -1.70 15.46 -14.76
C ASP A 35 -3.03 16.02 -14.24
N THR A 36 -3.94 15.16 -13.73
CA THR A 36 -5.21 15.61 -13.14
C THR A 36 -4.93 16.46 -11.91
N GLU A 37 -5.48 17.68 -11.90
CA GLU A 37 -5.44 18.54 -10.73
C GLU A 37 -6.44 18.06 -9.67
N ILE A 38 -5.94 17.85 -8.45
CA ILE A 38 -6.72 17.47 -7.28
C ILE A 38 -6.65 18.55 -6.21
N PRO A 39 -7.65 18.67 -5.32
CA PRO A 39 -7.64 19.63 -4.23
C PRO A 39 -6.41 19.46 -3.33
N ALA A 40 -5.77 20.59 -2.96
CA ALA A 40 -4.61 20.67 -2.10
C ALA A 40 -4.65 21.94 -1.25
N GLY A 41 -3.59 22.21 -0.52
CA GLY A 41 -3.43 23.41 0.29
C GLY A 41 -2.46 23.18 1.44
N SER A 42 -2.09 24.25 2.15
CA SER A 42 -1.16 24.16 3.30
C SER A 42 -1.77 23.42 4.49
N SER A 43 -3.10 23.36 4.56
CA SER A 43 -3.83 22.61 5.60
C SER A 43 -5.15 22.07 5.07
N TYR A 44 -5.60 20.97 5.66
CA TYR A 44 -6.90 20.34 5.42
C TYR A 44 -7.52 19.97 6.76
N THR A 45 -8.70 20.51 7.05
CA THR A 45 -9.45 20.11 8.25
C THR A 45 -10.13 18.80 8.01
N LEU A 46 -9.85 17.80 8.84
CA LEU A 46 -10.47 16.49 8.73
C LEU A 46 -11.99 16.57 8.86
N PRO A 47 -12.76 15.92 8.00
CA PRO A 47 -14.23 16.00 8.00
C PRO A 47 -14.83 15.73 9.38
N GLY A 48 -15.79 16.58 9.78
CA GLY A 48 -16.48 16.43 11.08
C GLY A 48 -15.63 16.70 12.32
N THR A 49 -14.39 17.20 12.18
CA THR A 49 -13.45 17.47 13.27
C THR A 49 -12.90 18.89 13.24
N VAL A 50 -12.11 19.24 14.26
CA VAL A 50 -11.29 20.48 14.29
C VAL A 50 -9.81 20.21 14.01
N THR A 51 -9.46 18.96 13.75
CA THR A 51 -8.07 18.52 13.51
C THR A 51 -7.62 18.97 12.13
N GLN A 52 -6.47 19.63 12.07
CA GLN A 52 -5.86 20.05 10.82
C GLN A 52 -4.69 19.14 10.45
N LEU A 53 -4.71 18.68 9.22
CA LEU A 53 -3.61 17.99 8.58
C LEU A 53 -2.80 18.99 7.77
N THR A 54 -1.47 18.92 7.83
CA THR A 54 -0.55 19.79 7.10
C THR A 54 0.46 18.98 6.30
N ASN A 55 1.13 19.64 5.37
CA ASN A 55 2.23 19.08 4.59
C ASN A 55 3.59 19.31 5.28
N ALA A 56 4.58 18.51 4.90
CA ALA A 56 5.95 18.65 5.41
C ALA A 56 6.74 19.75 4.68
N VAL A 57 6.39 20.01 3.42
CA VAL A 57 7.06 20.99 2.55
C VAL A 57 6.03 21.81 1.78
N SER A 58 6.35 23.08 1.50
CA SER A 58 5.42 23.99 0.82
C SER A 58 5.10 23.61 -0.62
N GLN A 59 6.00 22.92 -1.30
CA GLN A 59 5.73 22.42 -2.67
C GLN A 59 4.54 21.44 -2.70
N ALA A 60 4.30 20.74 -1.59
CA ALA A 60 3.17 19.83 -1.43
C ALA A 60 1.81 20.54 -1.25
N ASP A 61 1.82 21.85 -1.03
CA ASP A 61 0.58 22.65 -0.88
C ASP A 61 -0.10 22.92 -2.23
N GLY A 62 0.67 22.79 -3.32
CA GLY A 62 0.20 23.14 -4.65
C GLY A 62 0.06 24.64 -4.89
N SER A 63 -0.69 25.02 -5.92
CA SER A 63 -1.00 26.40 -6.27
C SER A 63 -2.51 26.56 -6.43
N ASP A 64 -3.03 27.71 -5.99
CA ASP A 64 -4.47 28.02 -6.09
C ASP A 64 -5.40 26.93 -5.54
N GLY A 65 -4.97 26.25 -4.48
CA GLY A 65 -5.71 25.19 -3.82
C GLY A 65 -5.73 23.86 -4.58
N LYS A 66 -4.83 23.66 -5.53
CA LYS A 66 -4.73 22.45 -6.35
C LYS A 66 -3.28 22.03 -6.58
N ILE A 67 -3.12 20.75 -6.89
CA ILE A 67 -1.85 20.13 -7.25
C ILE A 67 -2.12 18.99 -8.25
N THR A 68 -1.22 18.71 -9.19
CA THR A 68 -1.37 17.53 -10.05
C THR A 68 -1.18 16.26 -9.23
N LEU A 69 -1.79 15.16 -9.63
CA LEU A 69 -1.61 13.86 -8.96
C LEU A 69 -0.12 13.45 -8.93
N GLU A 70 0.63 13.73 -10.01
CA GLU A 70 2.06 13.49 -10.11
C GLU A 70 2.85 14.29 -9.07
N ASP A 71 2.64 15.61 -9.01
CA ASP A 71 3.31 16.47 -8.04
C ASP A 71 2.89 16.16 -6.60
N ALA A 72 1.61 15.83 -6.36
CA ALA A 72 1.13 15.38 -5.06
C ALA A 72 1.88 14.12 -4.58
N MET A 73 2.17 13.19 -5.49
CA MET A 73 2.98 12.02 -5.20
C MET A 73 4.46 12.39 -5.01
N ALA A 74 5.04 13.20 -5.89
CA ALA A 74 6.45 13.60 -5.85
C ALA A 74 6.81 14.35 -4.57
N TYR A 75 5.95 15.28 -4.13
CA TYR A 75 6.14 16.05 -2.89
C TYR A 75 5.46 15.42 -1.67
N SER A 76 4.83 14.27 -1.85
CA SER A 76 4.15 13.54 -0.76
C SER A 76 3.08 14.38 -0.05
N SER A 77 2.20 15.05 -0.80
CA SER A 77 1.16 15.92 -0.24
C SER A 77 0.19 15.13 0.66
N ASN A 78 0.17 15.47 1.94
CA ASN A 78 -0.79 14.89 2.88
C ASN A 78 -2.19 15.41 2.63
N THR A 79 -2.31 16.73 2.42
CA THR A 79 -3.60 17.39 2.24
C THR A 79 -4.29 16.93 0.96
N ALA A 80 -3.54 16.74 -0.13
CA ALA A 80 -4.09 16.25 -1.39
C ALA A 80 -4.53 14.79 -1.28
N PHE A 81 -3.68 13.89 -0.76
CA PHE A 81 -4.01 12.47 -0.65
C PHE A 81 -5.12 12.16 0.37
N ALA A 82 -5.21 12.91 1.45
CA ALA A 82 -6.33 12.80 2.39
C ALA A 82 -7.66 13.16 1.71
N GLN A 83 -7.70 14.26 0.97
CA GLN A 83 -8.88 14.68 0.21
C GLN A 83 -9.21 13.72 -0.93
N LEU A 84 -8.19 13.23 -1.65
CA LEU A 84 -8.36 12.26 -2.72
C LEU A 84 -8.96 10.94 -2.19
N GLY A 85 -8.47 10.45 -1.05
CA GLY A 85 -9.01 9.23 -0.43
C GLY A 85 -10.48 9.37 -0.06
N VAL A 86 -10.88 10.50 0.52
CA VAL A 86 -12.29 10.79 0.84
C VAL A 86 -13.12 10.91 -0.44
N ALA A 87 -12.61 11.56 -1.48
CA ALA A 87 -13.30 11.70 -2.76
C ALA A 87 -13.49 10.35 -3.48
N LEU A 88 -12.51 9.46 -3.41
CA LEU A 88 -12.62 8.10 -3.95
C LEU A 88 -13.64 7.25 -3.18
N GLY A 89 -13.72 7.44 -1.89
CA GLY A 89 -14.52 6.63 -0.98
C GLY A 89 -13.82 5.36 -0.52
N ASP A 90 -14.30 4.83 0.59
CA ASP A 90 -13.75 3.65 1.27
C ASP A 90 -13.68 2.42 0.35
N ASP A 91 -14.75 2.15 -0.41
CA ASP A 91 -14.85 0.97 -1.28
C ASP A 91 -13.73 0.90 -2.33
N LYS A 92 -13.39 2.01 -2.97
CA LYS A 92 -12.36 2.03 -4.03
C LYS A 92 -10.97 1.86 -3.45
N VAL A 93 -10.67 2.53 -2.34
CA VAL A 93 -9.35 2.44 -1.69
C VAL A 93 -9.16 1.06 -1.07
N SER A 94 -10.14 0.53 -0.34
CA SER A 94 -10.07 -0.81 0.26
C SER A 94 -10.00 -1.92 -0.79
N SER A 95 -10.74 -1.78 -1.91
CA SER A 95 -10.63 -2.72 -3.03
C SER A 95 -9.22 -2.76 -3.62
N MET A 96 -8.60 -1.59 -3.84
CA MET A 96 -7.21 -1.52 -4.32
C MET A 96 -6.23 -2.11 -3.29
N ALA A 97 -6.39 -1.79 -2.01
CA ALA A 97 -5.57 -2.38 -0.95
C ALA A 97 -5.65 -3.92 -0.98
N LYS A 98 -6.85 -4.49 -1.10
CA LYS A 98 -7.05 -5.95 -1.21
C LYS A 98 -6.40 -6.55 -2.47
N LYS A 99 -6.52 -5.89 -3.63
CA LYS A 99 -5.82 -6.30 -4.86
C LYS A 99 -4.30 -6.34 -4.66
N LEU A 100 -3.76 -5.45 -3.86
CA LEU A 100 -2.34 -5.40 -3.53
C LEU A 100 -1.94 -6.31 -2.35
N GLY A 101 -2.87 -7.13 -1.83
CA GLY A 101 -2.60 -8.18 -0.84
C GLY A 101 -2.91 -7.83 0.61
N PHE A 102 -3.54 -6.68 0.89
CA PHE A 102 -4.02 -6.34 2.23
C PHE A 102 -5.14 -7.28 2.69
N ASP A 103 -5.40 -7.31 3.96
CA ASP A 103 -6.46 -8.06 4.65
C ASP A 103 -6.33 -9.59 4.54
N SER A 104 -5.18 -10.07 4.05
CA SER A 104 -4.88 -11.50 3.96
C SER A 104 -3.42 -11.80 4.34
N PRO A 105 -3.15 -12.93 4.98
CA PRO A 105 -1.80 -13.40 5.19
C PRO A 105 -1.11 -13.71 3.86
N ILE A 106 0.18 -13.37 3.74
CA ILE A 106 0.98 -13.63 2.54
C ILE A 106 1.81 -14.89 2.77
N ALA A 107 1.59 -15.92 1.95
CA ALA A 107 2.45 -17.09 1.95
C ALA A 107 3.80 -16.73 1.31
N VAL A 108 4.88 -16.85 2.10
CA VAL A 108 6.25 -16.55 1.65
C VAL A 108 6.86 -17.78 1.02
N ASP A 109 6.81 -18.91 1.72
CA ASP A 109 7.40 -20.17 1.27
C ASP A 109 6.68 -21.37 1.88
N GLY A 110 6.98 -22.56 1.33
CA GLY A 110 6.32 -23.80 1.72
C GLY A 110 5.02 -24.02 0.94
N SER A 111 4.48 -25.22 1.05
CA SER A 111 3.20 -25.60 0.50
C SER A 111 2.49 -26.57 1.45
N GLU A 112 1.19 -26.75 1.29
CA GLU A 112 0.42 -27.72 2.07
C GLU A 112 0.98 -29.14 1.91
N SER A 113 1.59 -29.45 0.77
CA SER A 113 2.22 -30.74 0.50
C SER A 113 3.56 -30.95 1.20
N THR A 114 4.24 -29.87 1.63
CA THR A 114 5.54 -29.93 2.31
C THR A 114 5.47 -29.59 3.79
N GLY A 115 4.28 -29.29 4.31
CA GLY A 115 4.03 -28.88 5.68
C GLY A 115 3.34 -27.53 5.77
N THR A 116 3.36 -26.93 6.97
CA THR A 116 2.74 -25.61 7.19
C THR A 116 3.50 -24.53 6.44
N PRO A 117 2.87 -23.78 5.54
CA PRO A 117 3.52 -22.70 4.82
C PRO A 117 3.95 -21.61 5.81
N TRP A 118 5.10 -20.98 5.54
CA TRP A 118 5.46 -19.77 6.25
C TRP A 118 4.66 -18.59 5.71
N VAL A 119 3.84 -17.99 6.56
CA VAL A 119 2.95 -16.88 6.22
C VAL A 119 3.26 -15.65 7.06
N SER A 120 2.98 -14.47 6.49
CA SER A 120 2.97 -13.23 7.25
C SER A 120 1.69 -13.08 8.07
N VAL A 121 1.70 -12.19 9.06
CA VAL A 121 0.44 -11.64 9.56
C VAL A 121 -0.22 -10.79 8.47
N ALA A 122 -1.54 -10.69 8.49
CA ALA A 122 -2.27 -9.84 7.54
C ALA A 122 -1.99 -8.36 7.83
N SER A 123 -1.70 -7.60 6.78
CA SER A 123 -1.76 -6.13 6.81
C SER A 123 -3.22 -5.70 6.75
N ASN A 124 -3.55 -4.55 7.32
CA ASN A 124 -4.95 -4.09 7.41
C ASN A 124 -5.13 -2.70 6.81
N PHE A 125 -6.19 -2.55 6.03
CA PHE A 125 -6.78 -1.26 5.70
C PHE A 125 -8.19 -1.21 6.30
N PRO A 126 -8.57 -0.13 7.04
CA PRO A 126 -9.88 -0.04 7.66
C PRO A 126 -10.99 -0.04 6.61
N THR A 127 -12.11 -0.72 6.91
CA THR A 127 -13.34 -0.71 6.12
C THR A 127 -14.45 -0.01 6.89
N ASP A 128 -15.44 0.52 6.19
CA ASP A 128 -16.55 1.28 6.79
C ASP A 128 -16.06 2.49 7.61
N ALA A 129 -14.95 3.09 7.19
CA ALA A 129 -14.35 4.22 7.87
C ALA A 129 -15.15 5.50 7.63
N SER A 130 -15.35 6.31 8.69
CA SER A 130 -15.82 7.69 8.53
C SER A 130 -14.80 8.52 7.74
N ASP A 131 -15.24 9.61 7.10
CA ASP A 131 -14.40 10.41 6.21
C ASP A 131 -13.13 10.94 6.87
N ASP A 132 -13.15 11.28 8.16
CA ASP A 132 -11.97 11.69 8.92
C ASP A 132 -10.95 10.55 9.08
N LYS A 133 -11.44 9.34 9.36
CA LYS A 133 -10.61 8.13 9.45
C LYS A 133 -10.09 7.70 8.08
N LEU A 134 -10.94 7.78 7.04
CA LEU A 134 -10.53 7.49 5.68
C LEU A 134 -9.45 8.46 5.19
N ALA A 135 -9.57 9.75 5.52
CA ALA A 135 -8.55 10.76 5.22
C ALA A 135 -7.19 10.39 5.83
N LEU A 136 -7.15 9.99 7.11
CA LEU A 136 -5.93 9.55 7.79
C LEU A 136 -5.41 8.23 7.22
N ALA A 137 -6.29 7.25 6.99
CA ALA A 137 -5.94 5.97 6.41
C ALA A 137 -5.30 6.13 5.02
N SER A 138 -5.78 7.09 4.23
CA SER A 138 -5.30 7.37 2.88
C SER A 138 -3.87 7.95 2.83
N ILE A 139 -3.37 8.45 3.95
CA ILE A 139 -1.96 8.85 4.10
C ILE A 139 -1.15 7.85 4.93
N GLY A 140 -1.71 6.64 5.13
CA GLY A 140 -1.05 5.54 5.84
C GLY A 140 -0.94 5.74 7.35
N GLN A 141 -1.89 6.44 7.95
CA GLN A 141 -2.02 6.66 9.38
C GLN A 141 -3.33 6.07 9.92
N GLY A 142 -3.62 6.33 11.19
CA GLY A 142 -4.81 5.76 11.84
C GLY A 142 -4.72 4.25 11.95
N ASP A 143 -5.76 3.56 11.50
CA ASP A 143 -5.90 2.10 11.61
C ASP A 143 -5.25 1.33 10.43
N THR A 144 -4.61 2.03 9.49
CA THR A 144 -3.84 1.39 8.40
C THR A 144 -2.52 0.88 8.93
N VAL A 145 -2.30 -0.41 8.85
CA VAL A 145 -1.06 -1.06 9.30
C VAL A 145 -0.58 -2.12 8.31
N VAL A 146 0.73 -2.18 8.11
CA VAL A 146 1.35 -3.11 7.15
C VAL A 146 2.52 -3.86 7.76
N THR A 147 2.77 -5.07 7.25
CA THR A 147 4.09 -5.70 7.43
C THR A 147 5.10 -5.06 6.48
N PRO A 148 6.41 -5.00 6.83
CA PRO A 148 7.44 -4.58 5.88
C PRO A 148 7.43 -5.39 4.57
N LEU A 149 7.11 -6.69 4.63
CA LEU A 149 6.94 -7.52 3.44
C LEU A 149 5.82 -6.99 2.54
N GLN A 150 4.63 -6.71 3.10
CA GLN A 150 3.51 -6.17 2.33
C GLN A 150 3.86 -4.86 1.65
N ASN A 151 4.54 -3.96 2.37
CA ASN A 151 4.95 -2.67 1.83
C ASN A 151 5.95 -2.84 0.66
N ALA A 152 6.88 -3.79 0.78
CA ALA A 152 7.80 -4.15 -0.29
C ALA A 152 7.07 -4.74 -1.52
N LEU A 153 6.01 -5.54 -1.30
CA LEU A 153 5.21 -6.10 -2.40
C LEU A 153 4.40 -5.05 -3.14
N VAL A 154 3.91 -4.01 -2.48
CA VAL A 154 3.27 -2.86 -3.15
C VAL A 154 4.25 -2.18 -4.11
N ALA A 155 5.47 -1.89 -3.64
CA ALA A 155 6.50 -1.30 -4.49
C ALA A 155 6.91 -2.24 -5.64
N ALA A 156 7.03 -3.53 -5.37
CA ALA A 156 7.35 -4.54 -6.37
C ALA A 156 6.24 -4.66 -7.43
N ALA A 157 4.97 -4.58 -7.04
CA ALA A 157 3.84 -4.62 -7.97
C ALA A 157 3.88 -3.44 -8.94
N VAL A 158 4.13 -2.23 -8.45
CA VAL A 158 4.30 -1.04 -9.31
C VAL A 158 5.44 -1.24 -10.29
N ALA A 159 6.61 -1.70 -9.84
CA ALA A 159 7.77 -1.97 -10.70
C ALA A 159 7.53 -3.11 -11.70
N ASN A 160 6.57 -3.99 -11.43
CA ASN A 160 6.24 -5.17 -12.24
C ASN A 160 4.95 -4.98 -13.06
N GLY A 161 4.62 -3.75 -13.44
CA GLY A 161 3.46 -3.45 -14.27
C GLY A 161 2.11 -3.77 -13.62
N GLY A 162 2.01 -3.59 -12.31
CA GLY A 162 0.79 -3.79 -11.52
C GLY A 162 0.57 -5.23 -11.04
N LYS A 163 1.46 -6.18 -11.34
CA LYS A 163 1.31 -7.58 -10.94
C LYS A 163 1.92 -7.86 -9.58
N VAL A 164 1.10 -8.31 -8.64
CA VAL A 164 1.56 -8.81 -7.34
C VAL A 164 2.07 -10.23 -7.49
N MET A 165 3.33 -10.45 -7.20
CA MET A 165 3.95 -11.77 -7.28
C MET A 165 4.05 -12.41 -5.91
N ARG A 166 3.87 -13.73 -5.84
CA ARG A 166 4.12 -14.49 -4.61
C ARG A 166 5.61 -14.38 -4.25
N PRO A 167 5.94 -13.92 -3.04
CA PRO A 167 7.33 -13.90 -2.58
C PRO A 167 7.83 -15.32 -2.35
N THR A 168 9.12 -15.54 -2.60
CA THR A 168 9.80 -16.81 -2.33
C THR A 168 11.24 -16.55 -1.88
N LEU A 169 11.76 -17.42 -1.01
CA LEU A 169 13.17 -17.40 -0.58
C LEU A 169 13.96 -18.51 -1.27
N VAL A 170 13.28 -19.56 -1.76
CA VAL A 170 13.93 -20.69 -2.40
C VAL A 170 13.69 -20.65 -3.90
N ASP A 171 14.70 -20.31 -4.68
CA ASP A 171 14.64 -20.37 -6.14
C ASP A 171 14.63 -21.81 -6.64
N ARG A 172 15.54 -22.64 -6.14
CA ARG A 172 15.67 -24.03 -6.55
C ARG A 172 16.29 -24.93 -5.48
N VAL A 173 15.96 -26.19 -5.52
CA VAL A 173 16.58 -27.25 -4.73
C VAL A 173 17.42 -28.11 -5.66
N ARG A 174 18.67 -28.40 -5.23
CA ARG A 174 19.60 -29.24 -5.98
C ARG A 174 20.02 -30.47 -5.17
N SER A 175 20.33 -31.55 -5.87
CA SER A 175 20.98 -32.75 -5.31
C SER A 175 22.47 -32.51 -5.06
N SER A 176 23.14 -33.48 -4.46
CA SER A 176 24.58 -33.41 -4.17
C SER A 176 25.46 -33.33 -5.43
N ASP A 177 24.98 -33.80 -6.57
CA ASP A 177 25.63 -33.69 -7.89
C ASP A 177 25.27 -32.41 -8.64
N LEU A 178 24.61 -31.45 -7.96
CA LEU A 178 24.15 -30.15 -8.47
C LEU A 178 23.01 -30.23 -9.50
N SER A 179 22.46 -31.39 -9.79
CA SER A 179 21.25 -31.48 -10.62
C SER A 179 20.05 -30.84 -9.92
N VAL A 180 19.17 -30.18 -10.70
CA VAL A 180 17.99 -29.50 -10.15
C VAL A 180 16.91 -30.54 -9.82
N ILE A 181 16.56 -30.65 -8.54
CA ILE A 181 15.45 -31.50 -8.06
C ILE A 181 14.13 -30.78 -8.25
N SER A 182 14.08 -29.50 -7.89
CA SER A 182 12.89 -28.66 -8.04
C SER A 182 13.28 -27.20 -8.26
N GLN A 183 12.44 -26.46 -8.96
CA GLN A 183 12.59 -25.02 -9.16
C GLN A 183 11.25 -24.33 -8.89
N THR A 184 11.30 -23.25 -8.14
CA THR A 184 10.15 -22.39 -7.88
C THR A 184 9.73 -21.70 -9.17
N LYS A 185 8.45 -21.78 -9.51
CA LYS A 185 7.89 -21.04 -10.64
C LYS A 185 7.27 -19.75 -10.14
N PRO A 186 7.52 -18.61 -10.83
CA PRO A 186 6.83 -17.36 -10.50
C PRO A 186 5.32 -17.56 -10.52
N GLN A 187 4.65 -17.04 -9.48
CA GLN A 187 3.19 -17.09 -9.34
C GLN A 187 2.64 -15.69 -9.16
N VAL A 188 1.71 -15.30 -10.01
CA VAL A 188 0.93 -14.06 -9.88
C VAL A 188 -0.16 -14.30 -8.85
N LEU A 189 -0.30 -13.40 -7.89
CA LEU A 189 -1.36 -13.40 -6.87
C LEU A 189 -2.52 -12.48 -7.29
N SER A 190 -2.19 -11.36 -7.96
CA SER A 190 -3.16 -10.36 -8.42
C SER A 190 -2.56 -9.54 -9.57
#